data_e1f40422506376c0cd16ff62b6b87c82
#
_entry.id   e1f40422506376c0cd16ff62b6b87c82
#
_cell.length_a   1.000
_cell.length_b   1.000
_cell.length_c   1.000
_cell.angle_alpha   90.00
_cell.angle_beta   90.00
_cell.angle_gamma   90.00
#
_symmetry.space_group_name_H-M   'P 1'
#
loop_
_entity.id
_entity.type
_entity.pdbx_description
1 polymer ?
#
loop_
_entity_poly.entity_id
_entity_poly.type
_entity_poly.pdbx_seq_one_letter_code
_entity_poly.pdbx_strand_id
1 'polypeptide(L)'
;MKNTSRWSNVLRKCSLGILATSIFMIQAHAASLQVAPILLEFSPQEKVKELWLTNTGDEAIQGQVRVNAWTQTNNQDILTPSKDLIASPIVLTIPAGQRQLVRLIRSTASNNSSEQAYRLIVDELPNLQAEKQSGLQLLLKYSIPVFFKTSSSEPVQQGLTSLKGMTFKYSTNTLTVSNQSQHYKRFSQFAYVDAQGHKTPIQMGLMGYVLSGQTMQWSIPTPINVKPNGKFVAVVNMDIREQELPISP
;
A
#
# COMPACT_ATOMS: atom_id res chain seq x y z
N MET A 1 -49.28 -41.73 42.32
CA MET A 1 -48.74 -42.28 41.06
C MET A 1 -49.36 -41.49 39.87
N LYS A 2 -48.58 -41.02 38.91
CA LYS A 2 -48.81 -40.26 37.67
C LYS A 2 -48.38 -38.78 37.79
N ASN A 3 -47.14 -38.49 37.37
CA ASN A 3 -46.78 -37.29 36.64
C ASN A 3 -45.28 -37.29 36.19
N THR A 4 -44.86 -38.27 35.39
CA THR A 4 -43.49 -38.33 34.86
C THR A 4 -43.43 -38.30 33.32
N SER A 5 -44.53 -38.12 32.60
CA SER A 5 -44.55 -38.24 31.14
C SER A 5 -44.55 -36.87 30.38
N ARG A 6 -44.67 -35.73 31.06
CA ARG A 6 -44.74 -34.42 30.38
C ARG A 6 -43.40 -33.74 30.15
N TRP A 7 -42.37 -34.10 30.88
CA TRP A 7 -41.07 -33.43 30.78
C TRP A 7 -40.14 -34.00 29.66
N SER A 8 -40.36 -35.25 29.26
CA SER A 8 -39.58 -35.89 28.20
C SER A 8 -39.83 -35.31 26.78
N ASN A 9 -41.06 -34.80 26.56
CA ASN A 9 -41.42 -34.27 25.25
C ASN A 9 -41.00 -32.81 25.01
N VAL A 10 -40.71 -32.04 26.07
CA VAL A 10 -40.22 -30.66 25.97
C VAL A 10 -38.71 -30.67 25.64
N LEU A 11 -37.94 -31.54 26.28
CA LEU A 11 -36.52 -31.69 26.01
C LEU A 11 -36.19 -32.21 24.61
N ARG A 12 -37.05 -33.08 24.05
CA ARG A 12 -36.90 -33.59 22.67
C ARG A 12 -37.16 -32.53 21.58
N LYS A 13 -38.05 -31.56 21.85
CA LYS A 13 -38.38 -30.48 20.91
C LYS A 13 -37.35 -29.34 20.93
N CYS A 14 -36.69 -29.11 22.07
CA CYS A 14 -35.60 -28.14 22.16
C CYS A 14 -34.30 -28.64 21.50
N SER A 15 -34.03 -29.94 21.51
CA SER A 15 -32.81 -30.51 20.89
C SER A 15 -32.87 -30.50 19.35
N LEU A 16 -34.05 -30.50 18.73
CA LEU A 16 -34.20 -30.45 17.28
C LEU A 16 -34.07 -29.00 16.72
N GLY A 17 -34.33 -27.97 17.56
CA GLY A 17 -34.24 -26.57 17.17
C GLY A 17 -32.79 -26.06 17.11
N ILE A 18 -31.85 -26.64 17.88
CA ILE A 18 -30.45 -26.21 17.94
C ILE A 18 -29.62 -26.80 16.77
N LEU A 19 -30.06 -27.90 16.19
CA LEU A 19 -29.35 -28.53 15.06
C LEU A 19 -29.66 -27.88 13.70
N ALA A 20 -30.71 -27.07 13.59
CA ALA A 20 -31.12 -26.43 12.32
C ALA A 20 -30.46 -25.06 12.07
N THR A 21 -29.78 -24.46 13.06
CA THR A 21 -29.17 -23.13 12.94
C THR A 21 -27.71 -23.13 12.48
N SER A 22 -27.13 -24.30 12.19
CA SER A 22 -25.69 -24.44 11.94
C SER A 22 -25.28 -24.44 10.46
N ILE A 23 -26.14 -24.13 9.49
CA ILE A 23 -25.83 -24.41 8.06
C ILE A 23 -25.94 -23.17 7.17
N PHE A 24 -25.75 -21.99 7.68
CA PHE A 24 -25.50 -20.83 6.80
C PHE A 24 -24.14 -20.22 7.10
N MET A 25 -23.05 -20.97 6.87
CA MET A 25 -21.77 -20.36 6.58
C MET A 25 -21.85 -19.78 5.16
N ILE A 26 -22.22 -18.51 5.06
CA ILE A 26 -22.02 -17.73 3.85
C ILE A 26 -20.51 -17.68 3.66
N GLN A 27 -19.99 -18.42 2.69
CA GLN A 27 -18.60 -18.27 2.26
C GLN A 27 -18.50 -16.90 1.59
N ALA A 28 -18.00 -15.91 2.33
CA ALA A 28 -17.60 -14.66 1.74
C ALA A 28 -16.35 -14.94 0.89
N HIS A 29 -16.51 -14.99 -0.43
CA HIS A 29 -15.37 -15.01 -1.34
C HIS A 29 -14.64 -13.68 -1.21
N ALA A 30 -13.52 -13.69 -0.51
CA ALA A 30 -12.62 -12.55 -0.45
C ALA A 30 -11.88 -12.43 -1.81
N ALA A 31 -11.47 -11.20 -2.14
CA ALA A 31 -10.65 -10.90 -3.30
C ALA A 31 -9.49 -11.90 -3.45
N SER A 32 -9.31 -12.45 -4.67
CA SER A 32 -8.47 -13.63 -4.88
C SER A 32 -7.01 -13.31 -5.21
N LEU A 33 -6.70 -12.15 -5.78
CA LEU A 33 -5.34 -11.81 -6.17
C LEU A 33 -4.55 -11.20 -5.00
N GLN A 34 -3.40 -11.79 -4.67
CA GLN A 34 -2.41 -11.21 -3.75
C GLN A 34 -1.10 -10.96 -4.49
N VAL A 35 -0.41 -9.88 -4.12
CA VAL A 35 0.85 -9.47 -4.74
C VAL A 35 1.91 -9.22 -3.67
N ALA A 36 3.12 -9.77 -3.87
CA ALA A 36 4.25 -9.59 -2.96
C ALA A 36 5.58 -9.54 -3.75
N PRO A 37 6.50 -8.65 -3.37
CA PRO A 37 6.41 -7.59 -2.36
C PRO A 37 5.60 -6.37 -2.83
N ILE A 38 5.21 -5.50 -1.89
CA ILE A 38 4.44 -4.27 -2.17
C ILE A 38 5.31 -3.01 -2.34
N LEU A 39 6.61 -3.17 -2.28
CA LEU A 39 7.65 -2.16 -2.54
C LEU A 39 8.88 -2.87 -3.09
N LEU A 40 9.46 -2.33 -4.13
CA LEU A 40 10.66 -2.87 -4.77
C LEU A 40 11.73 -1.79 -4.90
N GLU A 41 12.93 -2.10 -4.46
CA GLU A 41 14.07 -1.22 -4.56
C GLU A 41 15.22 -1.96 -5.21
N PHE A 42 15.66 -1.52 -6.39
CA PHE A 42 16.82 -2.05 -7.08
C PHE A 42 18.07 -1.34 -6.60
N SER A 43 19.05 -2.08 -6.11
CA SER A 43 20.39 -1.57 -5.91
C SER A 43 21.03 -1.17 -7.26
N PRO A 44 22.07 -0.34 -7.28
CA PRO A 44 22.68 0.11 -8.54
C PRO A 44 23.12 -1.02 -9.47
N GLN A 45 23.65 -2.12 -8.92
CA GLN A 45 24.15 -3.27 -9.66
C GLN A 45 23.08 -4.33 -9.93
N GLU A 46 21.94 -4.23 -9.28
CA GLU A 46 20.88 -5.23 -9.37
C GLU A 46 20.08 -5.05 -10.66
N LYS A 47 19.97 -6.13 -11.42
CA LYS A 47 19.32 -6.13 -12.73
C LYS A 47 17.94 -6.79 -12.74
N VAL A 48 17.67 -7.64 -11.76
CA VAL A 48 16.44 -8.45 -11.74
C VAL A 48 15.86 -8.49 -10.33
N LYS A 49 14.53 -8.35 -10.23
CA LYS A 49 13.75 -8.62 -9.02
C LYS A 49 12.56 -9.50 -9.34
N GLU A 50 12.02 -10.10 -8.31
CA GLU A 50 10.88 -11.00 -8.36
C GLU A 50 9.64 -10.31 -7.82
N LEU A 51 8.51 -10.53 -8.51
CA LEU A 51 7.17 -10.20 -8.05
C LEU A 51 6.33 -11.46 -8.10
N TRP A 52 5.73 -11.82 -7.00
CA TRP A 52 4.85 -12.98 -6.89
C TRP A 52 3.40 -12.56 -6.88
N LEU A 53 2.63 -13.15 -7.78
CA LEU A 53 1.19 -13.04 -7.82
C LEU A 53 0.60 -14.36 -7.34
N THR A 54 -0.24 -14.32 -6.32
CA THR A 54 -0.87 -15.51 -5.73
C THR A 54 -2.37 -15.41 -5.90
N ASN A 55 -2.98 -16.47 -6.42
CA ASN A 55 -4.42 -16.63 -6.45
C ASN A 55 -4.86 -17.42 -5.21
N THR A 56 -5.57 -16.78 -4.30
CA THR A 56 -6.11 -17.42 -3.09
C THR A 56 -7.56 -17.87 -3.24
N GLY A 57 -8.15 -17.64 -4.43
CA GLY A 57 -9.49 -18.09 -4.77
C GLY A 57 -9.52 -19.53 -5.28
N ASP A 58 -10.72 -19.98 -5.59
CA ASP A 58 -11.04 -21.35 -6.07
C ASP A 58 -11.21 -21.43 -7.60
N GLU A 59 -11.19 -20.29 -8.29
CA GLU A 59 -11.19 -20.23 -9.75
C GLU A 59 -9.88 -19.63 -10.29
N ALA A 60 -9.55 -19.96 -11.55
CA ALA A 60 -8.40 -19.35 -12.22
C ALA A 60 -8.65 -17.87 -12.50
N ILE A 61 -7.65 -17.03 -12.24
CA ILE A 61 -7.69 -15.60 -12.53
C ILE A 61 -6.70 -15.22 -13.62
N GLN A 62 -6.98 -14.15 -14.35
CA GLN A 62 -6.06 -13.53 -15.29
C GLN A 62 -5.51 -12.24 -14.71
N GLY A 63 -4.21 -12.03 -14.84
CA GLY A 63 -3.52 -10.82 -14.41
C GLY A 63 -2.79 -10.14 -15.56
N GLN A 64 -2.73 -8.81 -15.51
CA GLN A 64 -1.90 -8.00 -16.38
C GLN A 64 -0.95 -7.14 -15.58
N VAL A 65 0.31 -7.08 -15.99
CA VAL A 65 1.36 -6.26 -15.35
C VAL A 65 1.83 -5.20 -16.33
N ARG A 66 1.76 -3.93 -15.91
CA ARG A 66 2.18 -2.76 -16.70
C ARG A 66 3.18 -1.95 -15.91
N VAL A 67 4.21 -1.44 -16.61
CA VAL A 67 5.24 -0.59 -16.01
C VAL A 67 5.08 0.84 -16.49
N ASN A 68 5.09 1.79 -15.56
CA ASN A 68 5.09 3.21 -15.85
C ASN A 68 6.25 3.89 -15.12
N ALA A 69 6.94 4.81 -15.79
CA ALA A 69 7.77 5.79 -15.13
C ALA A 69 6.88 6.69 -14.28
N TRP A 70 7.36 7.03 -13.09
CA TRP A 70 6.62 7.82 -12.13
C TRP A 70 7.37 9.12 -11.84
N THR A 71 6.73 10.23 -12.15
CA THR A 71 7.21 11.57 -11.83
C THR A 71 6.14 12.33 -11.06
N GLN A 72 6.51 13.48 -10.52
CA GLN A 72 5.59 14.36 -9.81
C GLN A 72 5.67 15.77 -10.39
N THR A 73 4.54 16.36 -10.70
CA THR A 73 4.46 17.72 -11.24
C THR A 73 3.16 18.36 -10.81
N ASN A 74 3.19 19.64 -10.42
CA ASN A 74 2.01 20.38 -10.00
C ASN A 74 1.19 19.64 -8.92
N ASN A 75 1.88 19.04 -7.95
CA ASN A 75 1.27 18.29 -6.85
C ASN A 75 0.50 17.04 -7.27
N GLN A 76 0.84 16.45 -8.41
CA GLN A 76 0.21 15.25 -8.94
C GLN A 76 1.25 14.21 -9.34
N ASP A 77 0.91 12.95 -9.14
CA ASP A 77 1.66 11.81 -9.66
C ASP A 77 1.36 11.66 -11.15
N ILE A 78 2.40 11.67 -11.99
CA ILE A 78 2.33 11.48 -13.43
C ILE A 78 2.92 10.11 -13.77
N LEU A 79 2.13 9.29 -14.44
CA LEU A 79 2.53 7.94 -14.86
C LEU A 79 2.59 7.88 -16.38
N THR A 80 3.75 7.54 -16.92
CA THR A 80 3.96 7.39 -18.36
C THR A 80 4.52 5.99 -18.66
N PRO A 81 4.05 5.30 -19.73
CA PRO A 81 4.62 4.00 -20.10
C PRO A 81 6.14 4.05 -20.22
N SER A 82 6.84 3.07 -19.66
CA SER A 82 8.31 3.01 -19.68
C SER A 82 8.81 1.65 -20.13
N LYS A 83 9.99 1.63 -20.77
CA LYS A 83 10.74 0.44 -21.16
C LYS A 83 12.02 0.23 -20.34
N ASP A 84 12.30 1.10 -19.37
CA ASP A 84 13.51 1.02 -18.53
C ASP A 84 13.42 -0.13 -17.51
N LEU A 85 12.20 -0.51 -17.16
CA LEU A 85 11.86 -1.68 -16.36
C LEU A 85 10.89 -2.54 -17.15
N ILE A 86 11.22 -3.80 -17.33
CA ILE A 86 10.44 -4.77 -18.10
C ILE A 86 9.86 -5.80 -17.12
N ALA A 87 8.54 -6.02 -17.19
CA ALA A 87 7.89 -7.13 -16.50
C ALA A 87 7.72 -8.32 -17.45
N SER A 88 7.99 -9.54 -17.00
CA SER A 88 7.83 -10.75 -17.80
C SER A 88 7.37 -11.94 -16.92
N PRO A 89 6.23 -12.57 -17.24
CA PRO A 89 5.28 -12.23 -18.31
C PRO A 89 4.46 -10.97 -18.00
N ILE A 90 3.89 -10.32 -19.02
CA ILE A 90 3.00 -9.13 -18.88
C ILE A 90 1.53 -9.50 -18.73
N VAL A 91 1.13 -10.66 -19.24
CA VAL A 91 -0.20 -11.25 -19.06
C VAL A 91 -0.01 -12.69 -18.63
N LEU A 92 -0.77 -13.13 -17.67
CA LEU A 92 -0.64 -14.46 -17.08
C LEU A 92 -1.98 -14.97 -16.56
N THR A 93 -2.13 -16.29 -16.58
CA THR A 93 -3.24 -16.99 -15.91
C THR A 93 -2.69 -17.67 -14.66
N ILE A 94 -3.34 -17.48 -13.53
CA ILE A 94 -2.95 -18.08 -12.25
C ILE A 94 -4.06 -19.04 -11.83
N PRO A 95 -3.83 -20.36 -11.86
CA PRO A 95 -4.79 -21.34 -11.40
C PRO A 95 -5.17 -21.14 -9.92
N ALA A 96 -6.31 -21.67 -9.52
CA ALA A 96 -6.78 -21.64 -8.14
C ALA A 96 -5.71 -22.14 -7.16
N GLY A 97 -5.48 -21.42 -6.07
CA GLY A 97 -4.51 -21.76 -5.03
C GLY A 97 -3.03 -21.70 -5.47
N GLN A 98 -2.73 -21.27 -6.69
CA GLN A 98 -1.37 -21.23 -7.22
C GLN A 98 -0.76 -19.83 -7.16
N ARG A 99 0.56 -19.78 -7.30
CA ARG A 99 1.31 -18.53 -7.46
C ARG A 99 2.11 -18.52 -8.73
N GLN A 100 2.30 -17.34 -9.31
CA GLN A 100 3.06 -17.12 -10.53
C GLN A 100 4.13 -16.06 -10.29
N LEU A 101 5.33 -16.31 -10.79
CA LEU A 101 6.45 -15.37 -10.77
C LEU A 101 6.37 -14.44 -11.98
N VAL A 102 6.50 -13.15 -11.72
CA VAL A 102 6.81 -12.11 -12.73
C VAL A 102 8.23 -11.59 -12.45
N ARG A 103 9.11 -11.71 -13.44
CA ARG A 103 10.45 -11.13 -13.36
C ARG A 103 10.40 -9.67 -13.78
N LEU A 104 11.02 -8.83 -12.97
CA LEU A 104 11.20 -7.41 -13.24
C LEU A 104 12.66 -7.20 -13.62
N ILE A 105 12.88 -6.81 -14.87
CA ILE A 105 14.22 -6.72 -15.47
C ILE A 105 14.52 -5.24 -15.75
N ARG A 106 15.55 -4.73 -15.14
CA ARG A 106 16.09 -3.40 -15.44
C ARG A 106 16.81 -3.44 -16.77
N SER A 107 16.28 -2.73 -17.81
CA SER A 107 16.80 -2.77 -19.18
C SER A 107 18.02 -1.87 -19.39
N THR A 108 18.14 -0.80 -18.62
CA THR A 108 19.23 0.18 -18.75
C THR A 108 20.06 0.25 -17.49
N ALA A 109 21.39 0.31 -17.64
CA ALA A 109 22.26 0.73 -16.55
C ALA A 109 22.03 2.22 -16.31
N SER A 110 21.57 2.60 -15.12
CA SER A 110 21.41 4.00 -14.79
C SER A 110 22.68 4.55 -14.17
N ASN A 111 23.27 5.54 -14.82
CA ASN A 111 24.31 6.40 -14.25
C ASN A 111 23.70 7.70 -13.69
N ASN A 112 22.43 7.67 -13.32
CA ASN A 112 21.72 8.87 -12.85
C ASN A 112 22.22 9.28 -11.46
N SER A 113 22.36 10.57 -11.26
CA SER A 113 22.74 11.17 -9.99
C SER A 113 21.61 11.14 -8.94
N SER A 114 20.38 10.88 -9.37
CA SER A 114 19.22 10.76 -8.49
C SER A 114 18.46 9.46 -8.75
N GLU A 115 17.71 9.04 -7.76
CA GLU A 115 16.85 7.85 -7.80
C GLU A 115 15.76 7.99 -8.88
N GLN A 116 15.51 6.91 -9.61
CA GLN A 116 14.40 6.83 -10.57
C GLN A 116 13.24 6.08 -9.96
N ALA A 117 12.03 6.56 -10.20
CA ALA A 117 10.81 5.98 -9.66
C ALA A 117 9.91 5.43 -10.77
N TYR A 118 9.27 4.30 -10.49
CA TYR A 118 8.32 3.63 -11.36
C TYR A 118 7.09 3.19 -10.56
N ARG A 119 5.98 2.99 -11.26
CA ARG A 119 4.79 2.30 -10.75
C ARG A 119 4.55 1.05 -11.56
N LEU A 120 4.50 -0.05 -10.87
CA LEU A 120 4.08 -1.32 -11.41
C LEU A 120 2.60 -1.47 -11.14
N ILE A 121 1.81 -1.51 -12.21
CA ILE A 121 0.36 -1.69 -12.11
C ILE A 121 0.06 -3.15 -12.38
N VAL A 122 -0.57 -3.82 -11.42
CA VAL A 122 -1.06 -5.19 -11.56
C VAL A 122 -2.57 -5.15 -11.54
N ASP A 123 -3.19 -5.46 -12.66
CA ASP A 123 -4.64 -5.49 -12.82
C ASP A 123 -5.11 -6.95 -12.87
N GLU A 124 -6.14 -7.28 -12.11
CA GLU A 124 -6.92 -8.47 -12.31
C GLU A 124 -7.88 -8.23 -13.48
N LEU A 125 -7.88 -9.14 -14.46
CA LEU A 125 -8.71 -9.02 -15.64
C LEU A 125 -10.06 -9.75 -15.45
N PRO A 126 -11.16 -9.21 -15.97
CA PRO A 126 -12.46 -9.88 -15.88
C PRO A 126 -12.43 -11.20 -16.69
N ASN A 127 -13.02 -12.24 -16.13
CA ASN A 127 -13.27 -13.48 -16.86
C ASN A 127 -14.48 -13.28 -17.78
N LEU A 128 -14.24 -13.02 -19.06
CA LEU A 128 -15.30 -12.79 -20.06
C LEU A 128 -16.10 -14.05 -20.39
N GLN A 129 -15.61 -15.23 -20.01
CA GLN A 129 -16.27 -16.52 -20.24
C GLN A 129 -17.03 -17.03 -19.01
N ALA A 130 -16.87 -16.38 -17.87
CA ALA A 130 -17.70 -16.69 -16.71
C ALA A 130 -19.16 -16.38 -17.06
N GLU A 131 -20.02 -17.38 -16.94
CA GLU A 131 -21.48 -17.17 -17.03
C GLU A 131 -21.81 -16.01 -16.07
N LYS A 132 -22.78 -15.17 -16.44
CA LYS A 132 -23.21 -14.02 -15.65
C LYS A 132 -23.69 -14.51 -14.29
N GLN A 133 -22.75 -14.71 -13.39
CA GLN A 133 -23.05 -15.05 -12.00
C GLN A 133 -23.75 -13.83 -11.38
N SER A 134 -24.89 -14.08 -10.79
CA SER A 134 -25.60 -13.06 -10.01
C SER A 134 -24.78 -12.78 -8.76
N GLY A 135 -24.25 -11.55 -8.62
CA GLY A 135 -23.46 -11.15 -7.46
C GLY A 135 -22.53 -9.97 -7.72
N LEU A 136 -21.84 -9.52 -6.69
CA LEU A 136 -20.81 -8.49 -6.78
C LEU A 136 -19.46 -9.12 -7.17
N GLN A 137 -18.91 -8.72 -8.30
CA GLN A 137 -17.54 -9.08 -8.71
C GLN A 137 -16.59 -7.92 -8.39
N LEU A 138 -15.56 -8.17 -7.59
CA LEU A 138 -14.50 -7.23 -7.27
C LEU A 138 -13.24 -7.60 -8.04
N LEU A 139 -12.78 -6.71 -8.91
CA LEU A 139 -11.49 -6.83 -9.60
C LEU A 139 -10.46 -5.99 -8.88
N LEU A 140 -9.33 -6.60 -8.57
CA LEU A 140 -8.25 -5.94 -7.83
C LEU A 140 -7.28 -5.23 -8.77
N LYS A 141 -6.82 -4.06 -8.32
CA LYS A 141 -5.75 -3.31 -8.96
C LYS A 141 -4.72 -2.87 -7.93
N TYR A 142 -3.49 -3.30 -8.11
CA TYR A 142 -2.36 -2.88 -7.29
C TYR A 142 -1.53 -1.83 -8.02
N SER A 143 -1.05 -0.83 -7.28
CA SER A 143 -0.07 0.15 -7.73
C SER A 143 1.15 0.10 -6.82
N ILE A 144 2.19 -0.60 -7.28
CA ILE A 144 3.38 -0.93 -6.48
C ILE A 144 4.51 0.01 -6.87
N PRO A 145 5.10 0.75 -5.92
CA PRO A 145 6.27 1.58 -6.19
C PRO A 145 7.51 0.73 -6.43
N VAL A 146 8.30 1.14 -7.40
CA VAL A 146 9.60 0.56 -7.73
C VAL A 146 10.62 1.68 -7.85
N PHE A 147 11.75 1.54 -7.16
CA PHE A 147 12.81 2.55 -7.15
C PHE A 147 14.12 1.95 -7.63
N PHE A 148 14.81 2.67 -8.52
CA PHE A 148 16.20 2.38 -8.87
C PHE A 148 17.09 3.28 -8.04
N LYS A 149 17.70 2.71 -7.01
CA LYS A 149 18.59 3.41 -6.08
C LYS A 149 19.87 3.89 -6.75
N THR A 150 20.40 5.01 -6.28
CA THR A 150 21.73 5.50 -6.64
C THR A 150 22.81 4.79 -5.83
N SER A 151 24.08 5.00 -6.20
CA SER A 151 25.22 4.46 -5.45
C SER A 151 25.42 5.15 -4.10
N SER A 152 24.85 6.34 -3.90
CA SER A 152 24.85 7.00 -2.61
C SER A 152 23.89 6.28 -1.65
N SER A 153 24.38 5.85 -0.50
CA SER A 153 23.54 5.32 0.55
C SER A 153 22.73 6.44 1.20
N GLU A 154 21.47 6.16 1.50
CA GLU A 154 20.67 7.08 2.31
C GLU A 154 21.20 7.06 3.76
N PRO A 155 21.50 8.23 4.35
CA PRO A 155 21.93 8.27 5.74
C PRO A 155 20.81 7.80 6.67
N VAL A 156 21.12 6.84 7.52
CA VAL A 156 20.24 6.38 8.60
C VAL A 156 20.87 6.78 9.91
N GLN A 157 20.18 7.54 10.73
CA GLN A 157 20.64 7.97 12.03
C GLN A 157 19.75 7.39 13.12
N GLN A 158 20.34 6.63 14.02
CA GLN A 158 19.63 5.95 15.12
C GLN A 158 18.44 5.08 14.63
N GLY A 159 18.57 4.45 13.46
CA GLY A 159 17.50 3.62 12.87
C GLY A 159 16.34 4.41 12.25
N LEU A 160 16.52 5.73 12.03
CA LEU A 160 15.57 6.59 11.35
C LEU A 160 16.11 7.09 10.02
N THR A 161 15.24 7.19 9.03
CA THR A 161 15.54 7.79 7.73
C THR A 161 15.90 9.27 7.89
N SER A 162 17.01 9.70 7.30
CA SER A 162 17.43 11.10 7.37
C SER A 162 16.46 12.04 6.66
N LEU A 163 16.15 13.15 7.31
CA LEU A 163 15.38 14.27 6.71
C LEU A 163 16.28 15.36 6.12
N LYS A 164 17.58 15.11 5.97
CA LYS A 164 18.50 16.07 5.33
C LYS A 164 18.05 16.34 3.89
N GLY A 165 17.98 17.62 3.53
CA GLY A 165 17.48 18.06 2.22
C GLY A 165 15.96 18.11 2.11
N MET A 166 15.23 17.87 3.22
CA MET A 166 13.79 18.05 3.29
C MET A 166 13.44 19.41 3.86
N THR A 167 12.39 20.00 3.31
CA THR A 167 11.77 21.22 3.85
C THR A 167 10.29 20.98 4.06
N PHE A 168 9.79 21.38 5.23
CA PHE A 168 8.41 21.21 5.62
C PHE A 168 7.80 22.57 5.95
N LYS A 169 6.62 22.85 5.41
CA LYS A 169 5.86 24.08 5.69
C LYS A 169 4.41 23.73 5.91
N TYR A 170 3.85 24.21 7.01
CA TYR A 170 2.42 24.10 7.27
C TYR A 170 1.80 25.49 7.30
N SER A 171 0.84 25.72 6.43
CA SER A 171 0.13 27.01 6.33
C SER A 171 -1.26 26.79 5.76
N THR A 172 -2.25 27.46 6.31
CA THR A 172 -3.64 27.46 5.81
C THR A 172 -4.16 26.03 5.57
N ASN A 173 -3.97 25.14 6.56
CA ASN A 173 -4.37 23.72 6.51
C ASN A 173 -3.72 22.92 5.37
N THR A 174 -2.59 23.38 4.86
CA THR A 174 -1.83 22.68 3.83
C THR A 174 -0.44 22.37 4.36
N LEU A 175 -0.05 21.09 4.30
CA LEU A 175 1.33 20.68 4.50
C LEU A 175 2.03 20.63 3.14
N THR A 176 3.08 21.43 2.98
CA THR A 176 3.97 21.41 1.82
C THR A 176 5.28 20.75 2.21
N VAL A 177 5.73 19.77 1.44
CA VAL A 177 6.99 19.06 1.65
C VAL A 177 7.81 19.10 0.38
N SER A 178 9.02 19.65 0.47
CA SER A 178 9.99 19.70 -0.63
C SER A 178 11.15 18.75 -0.33
N ASN A 179 11.53 17.94 -1.30
CA ASN A 179 12.60 16.96 -1.20
C ASN A 179 13.74 17.31 -2.16
N GLN A 180 14.81 17.85 -1.65
CA GLN A 180 16.05 18.12 -2.41
C GLN A 180 17.12 17.03 -2.23
N SER A 181 16.75 15.93 -1.55
CA SER A 181 17.63 14.77 -1.41
C SER A 181 17.63 13.92 -2.69
N GLN A 182 18.57 12.98 -2.78
CA GLN A 182 18.66 12.07 -3.93
C GLN A 182 17.72 10.87 -3.85
N HIS A 183 16.97 10.72 -2.77
CA HIS A 183 16.12 9.57 -2.47
C HIS A 183 14.67 10.02 -2.22
N TYR A 184 13.71 9.17 -2.59
CA TYR A 184 12.32 9.40 -2.24
C TYR A 184 12.11 9.45 -0.73
N LYS A 185 11.04 10.09 -0.30
CA LYS A 185 10.50 9.99 1.06
C LYS A 185 9.03 9.59 1.00
N ARG A 186 8.67 8.61 1.80
CA ARG A 186 7.30 8.15 2.00
C ARG A 186 6.86 8.57 3.39
N PHE A 187 5.71 9.21 3.51
CA PHE A 187 5.15 9.64 4.78
C PHE A 187 3.89 8.86 5.11
N SER A 188 3.78 8.41 6.36
CA SER A 188 2.60 7.74 6.89
C SER A 188 2.42 8.06 8.37
N GLN A 189 1.23 7.79 8.92
CA GLN A 189 0.90 8.02 10.32
C GLN A 189 1.17 9.47 10.77
N PHE A 190 0.78 10.43 9.96
CA PHE A 190 0.99 11.84 10.25
C PHE A 190 0.09 12.31 11.39
N ALA A 191 0.68 12.97 12.38
CA ALA A 191 0.00 13.44 13.58
C ALA A 191 0.61 14.74 14.11
N TYR A 192 -0.18 15.44 14.92
CA TYR A 192 0.26 16.58 15.73
C TYR A 192 0.36 16.17 17.20
N VAL A 193 1.41 16.58 17.87
CA VAL A 193 1.64 16.37 19.31
C VAL A 193 1.75 17.73 19.98
N ASP A 194 0.89 18.02 20.94
CA ASP A 194 0.92 19.29 21.69
C ASP A 194 2.04 19.30 22.75
N ALA A 195 2.22 20.46 23.41
CA ALA A 195 3.23 20.65 24.45
C ALA A 195 3.03 19.73 25.68
N GLN A 196 1.85 19.19 25.89
CA GLN A 196 1.50 18.27 26.96
C GLN A 196 1.68 16.80 26.55
N GLY A 197 2.05 16.54 25.28
CA GLY A 197 2.23 15.20 24.74
C GLY A 197 0.96 14.56 24.21
N HIS A 198 -0.17 15.27 24.14
CA HIS A 198 -1.39 14.73 23.56
C HIS A 198 -1.24 14.65 22.03
N LYS A 199 -1.42 13.45 21.49
CA LYS A 199 -1.30 13.17 20.07
C LYS A 199 -2.67 13.23 19.38
N THR A 200 -2.77 14.07 18.37
CA THR A 200 -3.93 14.17 17.47
C THR A 200 -3.57 13.55 16.12
N PRO A 201 -4.10 12.37 15.78
CA PRO A 201 -3.88 11.77 14.46
C PRO A 201 -4.50 12.65 13.36
N ILE A 202 -3.76 12.87 12.27
CA ILE A 202 -4.21 13.62 11.09
C ILE A 202 -4.46 12.65 9.94
N GLN A 203 -3.48 11.80 9.64
CA GLN A 203 -3.57 10.77 8.61
C GLN A 203 -3.04 9.44 9.15
N MET A 204 -3.92 8.47 9.41
CA MET A 204 -3.55 7.21 10.07
C MET A 204 -2.82 6.22 9.14
N GLY A 205 -3.00 6.34 7.84
CA GLY A 205 -2.37 5.47 6.84
C GLY A 205 -1.26 6.18 6.08
N LEU A 206 -1.06 5.73 4.85
CA LEU A 206 -0.16 6.37 3.90
C LEU A 206 -0.66 7.79 3.57
N MET A 207 0.20 8.78 3.77
CA MET A 207 -0.05 10.15 3.34
C MET A 207 0.40 10.36 1.88
N GLY A 208 1.56 9.86 1.53
CA GLY A 208 2.07 9.92 0.17
C GLY A 208 3.60 9.81 0.09
N TYR A 209 4.08 10.09 -1.10
CA TYR A 209 5.51 10.10 -1.44
C TYR A 209 5.92 11.48 -1.92
N VAL A 210 7.18 11.86 -1.67
CA VAL A 210 7.85 12.98 -2.32
C VAL A 210 9.10 12.43 -2.98
N LEU A 211 9.11 12.39 -4.31
CA LEU A 211 10.24 11.90 -5.09
C LEU A 211 11.43 12.84 -4.97
N SER A 212 12.63 12.36 -5.34
CA SER A 212 13.84 13.18 -5.40
C SER A 212 13.62 14.44 -6.25
N GLY A 213 13.98 15.59 -5.73
CA GLY A 213 13.85 16.89 -6.42
C GLY A 213 12.42 17.43 -6.50
N GLN A 214 11.44 16.82 -5.86
CA GLN A 214 10.04 17.18 -6.00
C GLN A 214 9.46 17.88 -4.77
N THR A 215 8.30 18.51 -4.98
CA THR A 215 7.51 19.15 -3.92
C THR A 215 6.07 18.65 -4.03
N MET A 216 5.52 18.24 -2.90
CA MET A 216 4.14 17.79 -2.79
C MET A 216 3.40 18.55 -1.70
N GLN A 217 2.08 18.63 -1.86
CA GLN A 217 1.19 19.30 -0.92
C GLN A 217 0.03 18.39 -0.56
N TRP A 218 -0.36 18.45 0.71
CA TRP A 218 -1.53 17.73 1.21
C TRP A 218 -2.44 18.68 1.97
N SER A 219 -3.70 18.67 1.60
CA SER A 219 -4.73 19.36 2.36
C SER A 219 -5.01 18.58 3.64
N ILE A 220 -5.00 19.27 4.77
CA ILE A 220 -5.32 18.70 6.09
C ILE A 220 -6.79 19.02 6.37
N PRO A 221 -7.67 18.01 6.37
CA PRO A 221 -9.13 18.24 6.41
C PRO A 221 -9.58 18.91 7.72
N THR A 222 -8.90 18.61 8.84
CA THR A 222 -9.22 19.21 10.13
C THR A 222 -8.16 20.27 10.46
N PRO A 223 -8.54 21.54 10.66
CA PRO A 223 -7.60 22.56 11.06
C PRO A 223 -6.90 22.18 12.37
N ILE A 224 -5.58 22.22 12.34
CA ILE A 224 -4.77 22.00 13.54
C ILE A 224 -4.42 23.37 14.14
N ASN A 225 -4.84 23.59 15.36
CA ASN A 225 -4.40 24.75 16.13
C ASN A 225 -2.97 24.51 16.64
N VAL A 226 -2.00 24.91 15.82
CA VAL A 226 -0.58 24.78 16.13
C VAL A 226 -0.25 25.71 17.29
N LYS A 227 0.05 25.14 18.45
CA LYS A 227 0.45 25.88 19.66
C LYS A 227 1.97 25.95 19.78
N PRO A 228 2.51 26.93 20.54
CA PRO A 228 3.92 26.94 20.89
C PRO A 228 4.35 25.61 21.51
N ASN A 229 5.53 25.13 21.15
CA ASN A 229 6.09 23.83 21.58
C ASN A 229 5.32 22.57 21.14
N GLY A 230 4.31 22.71 20.28
CA GLY A 230 3.71 21.57 19.59
C GLY A 230 4.55 21.18 18.37
N LYS A 231 4.44 19.92 17.95
CA LYS A 231 5.23 19.36 16.86
C LYS A 231 4.42 18.41 15.99
N PHE A 232 4.81 18.33 14.73
CA PHE A 232 4.27 17.32 13.82
C PHE A 232 5.22 16.11 13.78
N VAL A 233 4.63 14.92 13.74
CA VAL A 233 5.36 13.65 13.68
C VAL A 233 4.82 12.78 12.55
N ALA A 234 5.68 11.96 11.95
CA ALA A 234 5.28 10.96 10.97
C ALA A 234 6.25 9.77 10.96
N VAL A 235 5.79 8.64 10.45
CA VAL A 235 6.67 7.54 10.05
C VAL A 235 7.18 7.85 8.65
N VAL A 236 8.51 7.85 8.49
CA VAL A 236 9.18 8.11 7.22
C VAL A 236 9.71 6.81 6.64
N ASN A 237 9.49 6.57 5.35
CA ASN A 237 9.81 5.34 4.66
C ASN A 237 9.23 4.10 5.38
N MET A 238 10.08 3.14 5.75
CA MET A 238 9.73 1.92 6.48
C MET A 238 10.28 1.95 7.91
N ASP A 239 10.53 3.15 8.47
CA ASP A 239 11.02 3.29 9.84
C ASP A 239 10.04 2.64 10.83
N ILE A 240 10.56 2.05 11.88
CA ILE A 240 9.77 1.35 12.91
C ILE A 240 9.09 2.30 13.89
N ARG A 241 9.48 3.57 13.89
CA ARG A 241 8.94 4.61 14.78
C ARG A 241 8.78 5.93 14.06
N GLU A 242 7.92 6.76 14.62
CA GLU A 242 7.72 8.14 14.17
C GLU A 242 8.94 9.00 14.50
N GLN A 243 9.13 10.01 13.67
CA GLN A 243 10.10 11.07 13.93
C GLN A 243 9.43 12.44 13.77
N GLU A 244 10.02 13.43 14.42
CA GLU A 244 9.58 14.81 14.33
C GLU A 244 9.90 15.38 12.95
N LEU A 245 8.93 16.07 12.37
CA LEU A 245 9.11 16.82 11.12
C LEU A 245 9.47 18.27 11.47
N PRO A 246 10.62 18.80 10.99
CA PRO A 246 11.05 20.17 11.26
C PRO A 246 10.21 21.15 10.43
N ILE A 247 8.96 21.38 10.84
CA ILE A 247 8.03 22.28 10.14
C ILE A 247 8.37 23.72 10.51
N SER A 248 8.68 24.50 9.49
CA SER A 248 8.77 25.96 9.63
C SER A 248 7.38 26.56 9.67
N PRO A 249 7.15 27.55 10.57
CA PRO A 249 5.89 28.29 10.66
C PRO A 249 5.59 29.10 9.40
#